data_093ae377985d0f11410a7eee5a5fd3ed
#
_entry.id   093ae377985d0f11410a7eee5a5fd3ed
#
_cell.length_a   1.000
_cell.length_b   1.000
_cell.length_c   1.000
_cell.angle_alpha   90.00
_cell.angle_beta   90.00
_cell.angle_gamma   90.00
#
_symmetry.space_group_name_H-M   'P 1'
#
loop_
_entity.id
_entity.type
_entity.pdbx_description
1 polymer ?
#
loop_
_entity_poly.entity_id
_entity_poly.type
_entity_poly.pdbx_seq_one_letter_code
_entity_poly.pdbx_strand_id
1 'polypeptide(L)'
;MVVDDDPLVLEVTANMLKDLGCEVVTAASGMDALERLSENANVDILITDLNMPGMDGYELAQRAAATRPGLQVIMLSGREIDGRGWPVVRKPFLEEDLAHTMKQTTGLC
;
A
#
# COMPACT_ATOMS: atom_id res chain seq x y z
N MET A 1 1.32 -3.44 -4.91
CA MET A 1 0.12 -2.64 -5.26
C MET A 1 0.08 -1.37 -4.42
N VAL A 2 -0.24 -0.26 -5.04
CA VAL A 2 -0.38 1.03 -4.35
C VAL A 2 -1.83 1.49 -4.48
N VAL A 3 -2.44 1.90 -3.38
CA VAL A 3 -3.83 2.33 -3.32
C VAL A 3 -3.93 3.71 -2.68
N ASP A 4 -4.50 4.66 -3.41
CA ASP A 4 -4.76 6.02 -2.92
C ASP A 4 -5.88 6.62 -3.74
N ASP A 5 -6.80 7.34 -3.11
CA ASP A 5 -7.90 8.01 -3.81
C ASP A 5 -7.48 9.35 -4.43
N ASP A 6 -6.33 9.88 -4.03
CA ASP A 6 -5.74 11.07 -4.66
C ASP A 6 -4.84 10.62 -5.82
N PRO A 7 -5.21 10.94 -7.08
CA PRO A 7 -4.45 10.46 -8.23
C PRO A 7 -3.03 11.01 -8.30
N LEU A 8 -2.78 12.19 -7.76
CA LEU A 8 -1.44 12.77 -7.75
C LEU A 8 -0.53 12.03 -6.76
N VAL A 9 -1.03 11.77 -5.56
CA VAL A 9 -0.28 11.01 -4.55
C VAL A 9 -0.03 9.58 -5.03
N LEU A 10 -1.03 8.97 -5.66
CA LEU A 10 -0.93 7.64 -6.24
C LEU A 10 0.20 7.58 -7.28
N GLU A 11 0.24 8.54 -8.18
CA GLU A 11 1.27 8.61 -9.22
C GLU A 11 2.67 8.79 -8.62
N VAL A 12 2.82 9.72 -7.67
CA VAL A 12 4.12 9.98 -7.02
C VAL A 12 4.61 8.73 -6.28
N THR A 13 3.76 8.09 -5.52
CA THR A 13 4.12 6.88 -4.78
C THR A 13 4.49 5.74 -5.72
N ALA A 14 3.71 5.55 -6.78
CA ALA A 14 3.99 4.52 -7.79
C ALA A 14 5.35 4.76 -8.46
N ASN A 15 5.67 6.01 -8.78
CA ASN A 15 6.95 6.35 -9.41
C ASN A 15 8.13 6.10 -8.47
N MET A 16 7.99 6.38 -7.18
CA MET A 16 9.01 6.07 -6.18
C MET A 16 9.31 4.56 -6.16
N LEU A 17 8.27 3.74 -6.18
CA LEU A 17 8.42 2.29 -6.17
C LEU A 17 9.07 1.77 -7.47
N LYS A 18 8.72 2.35 -8.61
CA LYS A 18 9.35 2.00 -9.89
C LYS A 18 10.84 2.34 -9.87
N ASP A 19 11.20 3.47 -9.28
CA ASP A 19 12.60 3.88 -9.11
C ASP A 19 13.38 2.90 -8.23
N LEU A 20 12.68 2.23 -7.29
CA LEU A 20 13.27 1.21 -6.44
C LEU A 20 13.33 -0.18 -7.11
N GLY A 21 12.88 -0.30 -8.35
CA GLY A 21 12.91 -1.54 -9.11
C GLY A 21 11.67 -2.41 -8.99
N CYS A 22 10.60 -1.90 -8.39
CA CYS A 22 9.37 -2.65 -8.21
C CYS A 22 8.48 -2.60 -9.46
N GLU A 23 7.76 -3.70 -9.72
CA GLU A 23 6.62 -3.68 -10.63
C GLU A 23 5.40 -3.21 -9.83
N VAL A 24 4.70 -2.21 -10.35
CA VAL A 24 3.63 -1.53 -9.60
C VAL A 24 2.28 -1.70 -10.28
N VAL A 25 1.30 -2.12 -9.48
CA VAL A 25 -0.12 -2.09 -9.85
C VAL A 25 -0.78 -1.02 -8.99
N THR A 26 -1.57 -0.15 -9.59
CA THR A 26 -2.24 0.95 -8.88
C THR A 26 -3.73 0.74 -8.80
N ALA A 27 -4.35 1.26 -7.74
CA ALA A 27 -5.79 1.27 -7.58
C ALA A 27 -6.23 2.58 -6.91
N ALA A 28 -7.41 3.07 -7.28
CA ALA A 28 -7.90 4.37 -6.82
C ALA A 28 -8.87 4.26 -5.63
N SER A 29 -9.23 3.06 -5.23
CA SER A 29 -10.15 2.81 -4.11
C SER A 29 -9.92 1.41 -3.54
N GLY A 30 -10.49 1.16 -2.36
CA GLY A 30 -10.43 -0.18 -1.75
C GLY A 30 -11.08 -1.25 -2.61
N MET A 31 -12.25 -0.95 -3.18
CA MET A 31 -12.95 -1.90 -4.06
C MET A 31 -12.15 -2.20 -5.33
N ASP A 32 -11.59 -1.17 -5.95
CA ASP A 32 -10.73 -1.32 -7.13
C ASP A 32 -9.50 -2.16 -6.77
N ALA A 33 -8.91 -1.92 -5.59
CA ALA A 33 -7.76 -2.68 -5.12
C ALA A 33 -8.06 -4.16 -4.96
N LEU A 34 -9.19 -4.51 -4.36
CA LEU A 34 -9.60 -5.91 -4.18
C LEU A 34 -9.82 -6.60 -5.52
N GLU A 35 -10.46 -5.91 -6.47
CA GLU A 35 -10.67 -6.43 -7.82
C GLU A 35 -9.33 -6.68 -8.53
N ARG A 36 -8.42 -5.71 -8.50
CA ARG A 36 -7.11 -5.85 -9.12
C ARG A 36 -6.26 -6.91 -8.43
N LEU A 37 -6.38 -7.05 -7.12
CA LEU A 37 -5.67 -8.07 -6.38
C LEU A 37 -6.09 -9.48 -6.81
N SER A 38 -7.38 -9.68 -7.08
CA SER A 38 -7.88 -10.97 -7.56
C SER A 38 -7.37 -11.32 -8.96
N GLU A 39 -7.02 -10.31 -9.77
CA GLU A 39 -6.51 -10.48 -11.13
C GLU A 39 -5.00 -10.61 -11.19
N ASN A 40 -4.28 -10.23 -10.13
CA ASN A 40 -2.81 -10.16 -10.11
C ASN A 40 -2.24 -11.06 -9.02
N ALA A 41 -1.96 -12.32 -9.37
CA ALA A 41 -1.47 -13.32 -8.44
C ALA A 41 -0.07 -13.00 -7.88
N ASN A 42 0.69 -12.13 -8.53
CA ASN A 42 2.08 -11.83 -8.17
C ASN A 42 2.24 -10.63 -7.25
N VAL A 43 1.15 -10.06 -6.75
CA VAL A 43 1.23 -8.96 -5.78
C VAL A 43 1.62 -9.51 -4.42
N ASP A 44 2.75 -9.05 -3.91
CA ASP A 44 3.31 -9.48 -2.62
C ASP A 44 3.12 -8.44 -1.52
N ILE A 45 2.98 -7.17 -1.90
CA ILE A 45 2.91 -6.04 -0.99
C ILE A 45 1.74 -5.14 -1.38
N LEU A 46 0.95 -4.77 -0.38
CA LEU A 46 -0.11 -3.77 -0.51
C LEU A 46 0.30 -2.53 0.27
N ILE A 47 0.40 -1.40 -0.42
CA ILE A 47 0.68 -0.09 0.20
C ILE A 47 -0.56 0.74 0.01
N THR A 48 -1.24 1.08 1.09
CA THR A 48 -2.52 1.77 1.02
C THR A 48 -2.58 3.01 1.89
N ASP A 49 -3.19 4.06 1.36
CA ASP A 49 -3.61 5.19 2.18
C ASP A 49 -4.67 4.71 3.17
N LEU A 50 -4.66 5.26 4.38
CA LEU A 50 -5.64 4.91 5.40
C LEU A 50 -6.98 5.59 5.15
N ASN A 51 -6.96 6.89 4.83
CA ASN A 51 -8.16 7.69 4.71
C ASN A 51 -8.65 7.72 3.26
N MET A 52 -9.62 6.86 2.96
CA MET A 52 -10.27 6.80 1.65
C MET A 52 -11.78 6.77 1.81
N PRO A 53 -12.54 7.37 0.90
CA PRO A 53 -14.00 7.29 0.93
C PRO A 53 -14.48 5.84 0.80
N GLY A 54 -15.52 5.50 1.52
CA GLY A 54 -16.11 4.16 1.49
C GLY A 54 -15.29 3.20 2.33
N MET A 55 -14.43 2.42 1.71
CA MET A 55 -13.56 1.47 2.39
C MET A 55 -12.25 2.15 2.78
N ASP A 56 -11.93 2.22 4.08
CA ASP A 56 -10.65 2.77 4.53
C ASP A 56 -9.52 1.74 4.39
N GLY A 57 -8.29 2.18 4.70
CA GLY A 57 -7.12 1.32 4.59
C GLY A 57 -7.14 0.12 5.55
N TYR A 58 -7.71 0.26 6.74
CA TYR A 58 -7.83 -0.86 7.68
C TYR A 58 -8.74 -1.96 7.14
N GLU A 59 -9.89 -1.59 6.64
CA GLU A 59 -10.83 -2.55 6.06
C GLU A 59 -10.22 -3.23 4.84
N LEU A 60 -9.58 -2.45 3.97
CA LEU A 60 -8.91 -2.99 2.80
C LEU A 60 -7.83 -4.00 3.20
N ALA A 61 -6.99 -3.64 4.18
CA ALA A 61 -5.92 -4.53 4.63
C ALA A 61 -6.47 -5.84 5.20
N GLN A 62 -7.54 -5.77 5.99
CA GLN A 62 -8.17 -6.96 6.55
C GLN A 62 -8.74 -7.87 5.47
N ARG A 63 -9.44 -7.31 4.50
CA ARG A 63 -10.02 -8.08 3.39
C ARG A 63 -8.94 -8.67 2.49
N ALA A 64 -7.92 -7.90 2.18
CA ALA A 64 -6.82 -8.35 1.34
C ALA A 64 -6.03 -9.49 2.01
N ALA A 65 -5.74 -9.36 3.30
CA ALA A 65 -5.02 -10.38 4.05
C ALA A 65 -5.83 -11.68 4.17
N ALA A 66 -7.15 -11.58 4.31
CA ALA A 66 -8.03 -12.75 4.35
C ALA A 66 -8.08 -13.48 3.01
N THR A 67 -8.05 -12.71 1.92
CA THR A 67 -8.08 -13.26 0.55
C THR A 67 -6.73 -13.85 0.16
N ARG A 68 -5.65 -13.23 0.60
CA ARG A 68 -4.29 -13.64 0.25
C ARG A 68 -3.41 -13.70 1.49
N PRO A 69 -3.37 -14.86 2.18
CA PRO A 69 -2.46 -15.06 3.31
C PRO A 69 -1.01 -14.87 2.87
N GLY A 70 -0.22 -14.17 3.68
CA GLY A 70 1.16 -13.87 3.35
C GLY A 70 1.39 -12.53 2.65
N LEU A 71 0.31 -11.86 2.24
CA LEU A 71 0.41 -10.51 1.70
C LEU A 71 0.95 -9.57 2.77
N GLN A 72 1.98 -8.80 2.43
CA GLN A 72 2.52 -7.77 3.32
C GLN A 72 1.75 -6.47 3.11
N VAL A 73 1.46 -5.76 4.19
CA VAL A 73 0.69 -4.51 4.12
C VAL A 73 1.48 -3.38 4.77
N ILE A 74 1.51 -2.24 4.11
CA ILE A 74 2.09 -1.00 4.63
C ILE A 74 1.02 0.08 4.55
N MET A 75 0.77 0.78 5.67
CA MET A 75 -0.18 1.87 5.73
C MET A 75 0.51 3.21 5.50
N LEU A 76 -0.12 4.09 4.74
CA LEU A 76 0.31 5.47 4.59
C LEU A 76 -0.68 6.37 5.32
N SER A 77 -0.18 7.30 6.13
CA SER A 77 -1.06 8.20 6.90
C SER A 77 -0.45 9.58 7.05
N GLY A 78 -1.30 10.61 6.95
CA GLY A 78 -0.91 11.99 7.25
C GLY A 78 -0.85 12.27 8.75
N ARG A 79 -1.29 11.35 9.58
CA ARG A 79 -1.32 11.46 11.04
C ARG A 79 -0.62 10.28 11.68
N GLU A 80 -0.22 10.46 12.93
CA GLU A 80 0.25 9.36 13.75
C GLU A 80 -0.95 8.46 14.08
N ILE A 81 -0.84 7.18 13.73
CA ILE A 81 -1.92 6.21 13.92
C ILE A 81 -1.36 4.91 14.49
N ASP A 82 -2.26 4.12 15.08
CA ASP A 82 -1.99 2.73 15.40
C ASP A 82 -2.11 1.92 14.11
N GLY A 83 -1.04 1.25 13.70
CA GLY A 83 -1.02 0.41 12.50
C GLY A 83 -1.77 -0.91 12.66
N ARG A 84 -2.28 -1.22 13.86
CA ARG A 84 -2.98 -2.49 14.16
C ARG A 84 -2.17 -3.72 13.75
N GLY A 85 -0.84 -3.65 13.96
CA GLY A 85 0.08 -4.72 13.59
C GLY A 85 0.73 -4.56 12.22
N TRP A 86 0.26 -3.62 11.40
CA TRP A 86 0.90 -3.31 10.11
C TRP A 86 1.83 -2.11 10.22
N PRO A 87 2.95 -2.11 9.47
CA PRO A 87 3.84 -0.95 9.40
C PRO A 87 3.12 0.30 8.88
N VAL A 88 3.50 1.46 9.42
CA VAL A 88 2.93 2.75 9.01
C VAL A 88 4.05 3.67 8.55
N VAL A 89 3.86 4.31 7.39
CA VAL A 89 4.74 5.37 6.90
C VAL A 89 3.96 6.69 6.96
N ARG A 90 4.53 7.69 7.64
CA ARG A 90 3.91 9.01 7.79
C ARG A 90 4.09 9.86 6.53
N LYS A 91 3.01 10.49 6.09
CA LYS A 91 3.06 11.50 5.02
C LYS A 91 3.41 12.88 5.61
N PRO A 92 4.16 13.73 4.93
CA PRO A 92 4.86 13.43 3.68
C PRO A 92 6.09 12.54 3.95
N PHE A 93 6.38 11.64 3.03
CA PHE A 93 7.51 10.73 3.14
C PHE A 93 8.44 10.86 1.94
N LEU A 94 9.71 10.50 2.15
CA LEU A 94 10.69 10.42 1.08
C LEU A 94 10.77 8.99 0.55
N GLU A 95 11.32 8.85 -0.65
CA GLU A 95 11.52 7.53 -1.26
C GLU A 95 12.33 6.60 -0.34
N GLU A 96 13.34 7.13 0.34
CA GLU A 96 14.15 6.36 1.29
C GLU A 96 13.37 5.86 2.49
N ASP A 97 12.36 6.62 2.95
CA ASP A 97 11.48 6.18 4.06
C ASP A 97 10.66 4.98 3.64
N LEU A 98 10.12 5.02 2.45
CA LEU A 98 9.34 3.93 1.88
C LEU A 98 10.21 2.70 1.64
N ALA A 99 11.40 2.90 1.07
CA ALA A 99 12.35 1.83 0.81
C ALA A 99 12.78 1.14 2.10
N HIS A 100 13.05 1.91 3.16
CA HIS A 100 13.44 1.37 4.46
C HIS A 100 12.34 0.50 5.06
N THR A 101 11.10 0.98 5.04
CA THR A 101 9.96 0.23 5.57
C THR A 101 9.72 -1.05 4.78
N MET A 102 9.80 -1.01 3.46
CA MET A 102 9.65 -2.18 2.61
C MET A 102 10.72 -3.22 2.90
N LYS A 103 11.97 -2.78 3.05
CA LYS A 103 13.09 -3.67 3.33
C LYS A 103 12.93 -4.36 4.68
N GLN A 104 12.47 -3.63 5.70
CA GLN A 104 12.22 -4.21 7.03
C GLN A 104 11.05 -5.19 7.00
N THR A 105 10.02 -4.91 6.19
CA THR A 105 8.79 -5.70 6.17
C THR A 105 8.97 -6.99 5.39
N THR A 106 9.61 -6.93 4.22
CA THR A 106 9.63 -8.06 3.27
C THR A 106 11.03 -8.47 2.84
N GLY A 107 12.02 -7.58 2.91
CA GLY A 107 13.33 -7.78 2.31
C GLY A 107 13.32 -7.70 0.79
N LEU A 108 12.17 -7.40 0.16
CA LEU A 108 11.99 -7.26 -1.28
C LEU A 108 12.06 -5.81 -1.71
N CYS A 109 12.02 -5.57 -3.00
CA CYS A 109 12.17 -4.27 -3.66
C CYS A 109 11.54 -3.10 -2.93
#